data_595af550ce356cddcc536fd27f51a5f0
#
_entry.id   595af550ce356cddcc536fd27f51a5f0
#
_cell.length_a   1.000
_cell.length_b   1.000
_cell.length_c   1.000
_cell.angle_alpha   90.00
_cell.angle_beta   90.00
_cell.angle_gamma   90.00
#
_symmetry.space_group_name_H-M   'P 1'
#
loop_
_entity.id
_entity.type
_entity.pdbx_description
1 polymer ?
#
loop_
_entity_poly.entity_id
_entity_poly.type
_entity_poly.pdbx_seq_one_letter_code
_entity_poly.pdbx_strand_id
1 'polypeptide(L)' 'MTKVQEYLDQAFKYISAIPVSGEQVEIMARARELLRMAYAEAGKGAAEVKQDG' A
#
# COMPACT_ATOMS: atom_id res chain seq x y z
N MET A 1 0.25 -11.91 -7.26
CA MET A 1 -0.25 -10.71 -6.59
C MET A 1 -1.71 -10.89 -6.22
N THR A 2 -2.07 -10.54 -4.99
CA THR A 2 -3.46 -10.68 -4.55
C THR A 2 -4.29 -9.49 -5.01
N LYS A 3 -5.62 -9.64 -4.94
CA LYS A 3 -6.49 -8.51 -5.26
C LYS A 3 -6.25 -7.33 -4.35
N VAL A 4 -6.01 -7.60 -3.07
CA VAL A 4 -5.72 -6.53 -2.11
C VAL A 4 -4.45 -5.81 -2.52
N GLN A 5 -3.42 -6.54 -2.92
CA GLN A 5 -2.17 -5.94 -3.36
C GLN A 5 -2.37 -5.11 -4.63
N GLU A 6 -3.22 -5.56 -5.53
CA GLU A 6 -3.51 -4.78 -6.74
C GLU A 6 -4.19 -3.46 -6.40
N TYR A 7 -5.15 -3.50 -5.47
CA TYR A 7 -5.83 -2.27 -5.05
C TYR A 7 -4.86 -1.32 -4.35
N LEU A 8 -3.98 -1.88 -3.51
CA LEU A 8 -3.00 -1.07 -2.80
C LEU A 8 -2.00 -0.43 -3.77
N ASP A 9 -1.60 -1.18 -4.78
CA ASP A 9 -0.69 -0.66 -5.80
C ASP A 9 -1.33 0.51 -6.55
N GLN A 10 -2.60 0.37 -6.92
CA GLN A 10 -3.33 1.43 -7.60
C GLN A 10 -3.48 2.65 -6.71
N ALA A 11 -3.83 2.42 -5.44
CA ALA A 11 -3.97 3.51 -4.50
C ALA A 11 -2.65 4.28 -4.34
N PHE A 12 -1.55 3.55 -4.27
CA PHE A 12 -0.24 4.15 -4.17
C PHE A 12 0.05 5.05 -5.38
N LYS A 13 -0.29 4.59 -6.56
CA LYS A 13 -0.07 5.36 -7.78
C LYS A 13 -0.89 6.64 -7.80
N TYR A 14 -2.15 6.55 -7.39
CA TYR A 14 -3.01 7.72 -7.33
C TYR A 14 -2.51 8.73 -6.31
N ILE A 15 -2.14 8.25 -5.13
CA ILE A 15 -1.61 9.13 -4.08
C ILE A 15 -0.33 9.80 -4.55
N SER A 16 0.54 9.05 -5.23
CA SER A 16 1.81 9.59 -5.71
C SER A 16 1.62 10.64 -6.81
N ALA A 17 0.47 10.65 -7.47
CA ALA A 17 0.17 11.62 -8.50
C ALA A 17 -0.35 12.94 -7.95
N ILE A 18 -0.73 12.98 -6.68
CA ILE A 18 -1.27 14.20 -6.06
C ILE A 18 -0.11 15.11 -5.67
N PRO A 19 -0.09 16.34 -6.18
CA PRO A 19 0.97 17.28 -5.80
C PRO A 19 0.71 17.78 -4.38
N VAL A 20 1.77 17.78 -3.56
CA VAL A 20 1.67 18.24 -2.18
C VAL A 20 2.84 19.15 -1.86
N SER A 21 2.66 20.03 -0.87
CA SER A 21 3.72 20.93 -0.44
C SER A 21 3.56 21.19 1.05
N GLY A 22 4.61 21.74 1.66
CA GLY A 22 4.59 22.08 3.07
C GLY A 22 4.40 20.84 3.96
N GLU A 23 3.56 20.99 4.96
CA GLU A 23 3.30 19.91 5.91
C GLU A 23 2.65 18.70 5.25
N GLN A 24 1.97 18.92 4.14
CA GLN A 24 1.31 17.83 3.44
C GLN A 24 2.31 16.80 2.89
N VAL A 25 3.53 17.24 2.65
CA VAL A 25 4.57 16.32 2.18
C VAL A 25 4.82 15.21 3.20
N GLU A 26 4.89 15.57 4.47
CA GLU A 26 5.12 14.58 5.53
C GLU A 26 3.93 13.66 5.71
N ILE A 27 2.72 14.23 5.62
CA ILE A 27 1.50 13.43 5.72
C ILE A 27 1.44 12.44 4.57
N MET A 28 1.75 12.88 3.37
CA MET A 28 1.74 12.01 2.20
C MET A 28 2.81 10.92 2.29
N ALA A 29 3.99 11.27 2.79
CA ALA A 29 5.07 10.30 2.96
C ALA A 29 4.65 9.20 3.93
N ARG A 30 3.97 9.58 5.02
CA ARG A 30 3.47 8.60 5.98
C ARG A 30 2.40 7.71 5.37
N ALA A 31 1.52 8.30 4.57
CA ALA A 31 0.47 7.53 3.90
C ALA A 31 1.08 6.49 2.96
N ARG A 32 2.09 6.88 2.20
CA ARG A 32 2.76 5.94 1.30
C ARG A 32 3.47 4.83 2.06
N GLU A 33 4.08 5.17 3.20
CA GLU A 33 4.74 4.17 4.02
C GLU A 33 3.75 3.14 4.53
N LEU A 34 2.60 3.60 5.01
CA LEU A 34 1.56 2.70 5.49
C LEU A 34 1.02 1.80 4.38
N LEU A 35 0.90 2.34 3.17
CA LEU A 35 0.47 1.54 2.03
C LEU A 35 1.48 0.45 1.69
N ARG A 36 2.77 0.75 1.79
CA ARG A 36 3.80 -0.26 1.56
C ARG A 36 3.73 -1.36 2.60
N MET A 37 3.51 -0.98 3.85
CA MET A 37 3.39 -1.96 4.93
C MET A 37 2.17 -2.83 4.72
N ALA A 38 1.06 -2.23 4.33
CA ALA A 38 -0.16 -2.97 4.06
C ALA A 38 0.03 -3.94 2.89
N TYR A 39 0.74 -3.50 1.87
CA TYR A 39 1.04 -4.34 0.70
C TYR A 39 1.84 -5.56 1.12
N ALA A 40 2.86 -5.36 1.94
CA ALA A 40 3.68 -6.46 2.42
C ALA A 40 2.88 -7.45 3.26
N GLU A 41 2.02 -6.93 4.14
CA GLU A 41 1.18 -7.77 4.98
C GLU A 41 0.16 -8.54 4.15
N ALA A 42 -0.38 -7.91 3.13
CA ALA A 42 -1.33 -8.57 2.24
C ALA A 42 -0.67 -9.76 1.53
N GLY A 43 0.59 -9.60 1.16
CA GLY A 43 1.34 -10.68 0.53
C GLY A 43 1.57 -11.84 1.49
N LYS A 44 1.91 -11.51 2.74
CA LYS A 44 2.10 -12.54 3.76
C LYS A 44 0.81 -13.29 4.04
N GLY A 45 -0.29 -12.55 4.17
CA GLY A 45 -1.58 -13.15 4.44
C GLY A 45 -1.99 -14.12 3.35
N ALA A 46 -1.75 -13.75 2.10
CA ALA A 46 -2.07 -14.63 0.98
C ALA A 46 -1.26 -15.92 1.04
N ALA A 47 0.03 -15.81 1.40
CA ALA A 47 0.88 -16.97 1.53
C ALA A 47 0.40 -17.88 2.65
N GLU A 48 0.01 -17.31 3.77
CA GLU A 48 -0.49 -18.07 4.90
C GLU A 48 -1.78 -18.80 4.55
N VAL A 49 -2.66 -18.14 3.82
CA VAL A 49 -3.92 -18.74 3.40
C VAL A 49 -3.64 -19.96 2.54
N LYS A 50 -2.68 -19.88 1.65
CA LYS A 50 -2.31 -21.02 0.82
C LYS A 50 -1.82 -22.19 1.65
N GLN A 51 -1.05 -21.91 2.69
CA GLN A 51 -0.54 -22.96 3.55
C GLN A 51 -1.65 -23.66 4.32
N ASP A 52 -2.62 -22.88 4.73
CA ASP A 52 -3.75 -23.42 5.47
C ASP A 52 -4.69 -24.19 4.58
N GLY A 53 -4.75 -23.81 3.35
CA GLY A 53 -5.63 -24.45 2.41
C GLY A 53 -5.02 -25.71 1.84
#